data_87098039b3c6fc10f3e94b2d6bf99f2a
#
_entry.id   87098039b3c6fc10f3e94b2d6bf99f2a
#
_cell.length_a   1.000
_cell.length_b   1.000
_cell.length_c   1.000
_cell.angle_alpha   90.00
_cell.angle_beta   90.00
_cell.angle_gamma   90.00
#
_symmetry.space_group_name_H-M   'P 1'
#
loop_
_entity.id
_entity.type
_entity.pdbx_description
1 polymer ?
#
loop_
_entity_poly.entity_id
_entity_poly.type
_entity_poly.pdbx_seq_one_letter_code
_entity_poly.pdbx_strand_id
1 'polypeptide(L)'
;RQSMRENGNLVQWTNGYPSRELILESIKNGFNFLIINDNEVVASFDFIIGNDPNYSMIENGAWINEEKYGVIHRLASNGKAKGIAQFCFEWCFSQFPNIRIDTHETTIAMQKVLGKLGYQKCGIIYVADGTPRLAFQKAKDD
;
A
#
# COMPACT_ATOMS: atom_id res chain seq x y z
N ARG A 1 10.49 -2.44 21.45
CA ARG A 1 10.75 -1.30 20.56
C ARG A 1 12.00 -1.49 19.71
N GLN A 2 13.07 -1.93 20.37
CA GLN A 2 14.31 -2.22 19.66
C GLN A 2 14.10 -3.27 18.59
N SER A 3 13.37 -4.32 18.93
CA SER A 3 13.12 -5.41 17.99
C SER A 3 12.27 -4.95 16.79
N MET A 4 11.39 -3.97 16.99
CA MET A 4 10.60 -3.46 15.88
C MET A 4 11.46 -2.71 14.86
N ARG A 5 12.47 -2.02 15.32
CA ARG A 5 13.40 -1.34 14.44
C ARG A 5 14.24 -2.33 13.64
N GLU A 6 14.49 -3.49 14.19
CA GLU A 6 15.24 -4.53 13.50
C GLU A 6 14.41 -5.25 12.46
N ASN A 7 13.09 -5.35 12.69
CA ASN A 7 12.20 -6.16 11.87
C ASN A 7 11.39 -5.39 10.84
N GLY A 8 11.51 -4.06 10.82
CA GLY A 8 10.75 -3.27 9.87
C GLY A 8 11.27 -1.86 9.78
N ASN A 9 10.84 -1.18 8.73
CA ASN A 9 11.22 0.21 8.49
C ASN A 9 10.20 1.13 9.13
N LEU A 10 10.67 2.23 9.71
CA LEU A 10 9.81 3.13 10.47
C LEU A 10 9.36 4.31 9.63
N VAL A 11 8.07 4.57 9.65
CA VAL A 11 7.47 5.71 8.97
C VAL A 11 6.77 6.54 10.05
N GLN A 12 7.29 7.74 10.30
CA GLN A 12 6.73 8.62 11.32
C GLN A 12 5.49 9.31 10.80
N TRP A 13 4.38 9.16 11.50
CA TRP A 13 3.16 9.87 11.16
C TRP A 13 3.18 11.22 11.88
N THR A 14 3.64 12.22 11.17
CA THR A 14 3.70 13.59 11.66
C THR A 14 2.96 14.45 10.67
N ASN A 15 1.77 14.93 11.05
CA ASN A 15 0.93 15.72 10.16
C ASN A 15 0.67 15.02 8.83
N GLY A 16 0.69 13.67 8.84
CA GLY A 16 0.43 12.90 7.65
C GLY A 16 1.61 12.71 6.72
N TYR A 17 2.81 13.15 7.11
CA TYR A 17 3.97 13.03 6.24
C TYR A 17 5.17 12.44 6.97
N PRO A 18 5.75 11.38 6.43
CA PRO A 18 6.97 10.79 7.00
C PRO A 18 8.18 11.66 6.67
N SER A 19 9.25 11.49 7.43
CA SER A 19 10.46 12.21 7.13
C SER A 19 11.15 11.59 5.92
N ARG A 20 11.82 12.43 5.14
CA ARG A 20 12.52 11.97 3.95
C ARG A 20 13.66 10.99 4.28
N GLU A 21 14.30 11.19 5.42
CA GLU A 21 15.39 10.33 5.83
C GLU A 21 14.92 8.90 6.09
N LEU A 22 13.77 8.76 6.76
CA LEU A 22 13.20 7.44 6.99
C LEU A 22 12.83 6.75 5.69
N ILE A 23 12.35 7.51 4.71
CA ILE A 23 12.01 6.98 3.41
C ILE A 23 13.21 6.34 2.73
N LEU A 24 14.32 7.06 2.68
CA LEU A 24 15.53 6.57 2.02
C LEU A 24 16.06 5.34 2.70
N GLU A 25 16.06 5.34 4.04
CA GLU A 25 16.52 4.19 4.79
C GLU A 25 15.62 2.98 4.62
N SER A 26 14.31 3.21 4.54
CA SER A 26 13.36 2.14 4.35
C SER A 26 13.55 1.42 3.02
N ILE A 27 13.78 2.17 1.96
CA ILE A 27 14.03 1.58 0.65
C ILE A 27 15.27 0.69 0.69
N LYS A 28 16.28 1.14 1.42
CA LYS A 28 17.53 0.39 1.53
C LYS A 28 17.37 -0.91 2.31
N ASN A 29 16.55 -0.91 3.35
CA ASN A 29 16.50 -2.00 4.32
C ASN A 29 15.40 -3.03 4.08
N GLY A 30 14.57 -2.85 3.06
CA GLY A 30 13.56 -3.84 2.74
C GLY A 30 12.20 -3.23 2.45
N PHE A 31 11.16 -4.08 2.48
CA PHE A 31 9.83 -3.68 2.02
C PHE A 31 8.77 -3.67 3.12
N ASN A 32 9.11 -4.03 4.34
CA ASN A 32 8.15 -3.99 5.46
C ASN A 32 8.28 -2.68 6.20
N PHE A 33 7.15 -1.98 6.40
CA PHE A 33 7.12 -0.66 7.01
C PHE A 33 6.23 -0.66 8.24
N LEU A 34 6.62 0.13 9.24
CA LEU A 34 5.85 0.32 10.46
C LEU A 34 5.47 1.79 10.56
N ILE A 35 4.18 2.06 10.79
CA ILE A 35 3.72 3.43 10.98
C ILE A 35 3.73 3.72 12.47
N ILE A 36 4.39 4.81 12.84
CA ILE A 36 4.57 5.21 14.23
C ILE A 36 3.83 6.52 14.50
N ASN A 37 3.07 6.54 15.57
CA ASN A 37 2.39 7.73 16.03
C ASN A 37 2.68 7.89 17.52
N ASP A 38 3.30 9.02 17.90
CA ASP A 38 3.67 9.29 19.30
C ASP A 38 4.47 8.14 19.91
N ASN A 39 5.49 7.68 19.18
CA ASN A 39 6.39 6.61 19.62
C ASN A 39 5.71 5.25 19.78
N GLU A 40 4.50 5.11 19.26
CA GLU A 40 3.78 3.84 19.30
C GLU A 40 3.57 3.34 17.88
N VAL A 41 3.80 2.04 17.66
CA VAL A 41 3.50 1.43 16.36
C VAL A 41 1.99 1.27 16.25
N VAL A 42 1.40 1.91 15.25
CA VAL A 42 -0.05 1.88 15.04
C VAL A 42 -0.44 1.04 13.83
N ALA A 43 0.49 0.73 12.95
CA ALA A 43 0.19 -0.08 11.77
C ALA A 43 1.46 -0.65 11.16
N SER A 44 1.28 -1.67 10.31
CA SER A 44 2.36 -2.21 9.51
C SER A 44 1.82 -2.50 8.10
N PHE A 45 2.71 -2.47 7.13
CA PHE A 45 2.35 -2.81 5.75
C PHE A 45 3.60 -3.19 4.98
N ASP A 46 3.40 -3.88 3.86
CA ASP A 46 4.48 -4.18 2.93
C ASP A 46 4.31 -3.29 1.71
N PHE A 47 5.40 -2.72 1.24
CA PHE A 47 5.40 -1.92 0.01
C PHE A 47 6.56 -2.40 -0.86
N ILE A 48 6.23 -3.01 -1.98
CA ILE A 48 7.20 -3.68 -2.85
C ILE A 48 7.12 -3.08 -4.25
N ILE A 49 8.26 -2.68 -4.80
CA ILE A 49 8.31 -2.16 -6.16
C ILE A 49 8.80 -3.28 -7.06
N GLY A 50 7.99 -3.65 -8.04
CA GLY A 50 8.32 -4.71 -8.95
C GLY A 50 7.10 -5.55 -9.31
N ASN A 51 7.32 -6.61 -10.08
CA ASN A 51 6.22 -7.43 -10.58
C ASN A 51 5.67 -8.35 -9.49
N ASP A 52 4.36 -8.39 -9.38
CA ASP A 52 3.67 -9.32 -8.52
C ASP A 52 3.02 -10.39 -9.39
N PRO A 53 3.32 -11.69 -9.13
CA PRO A 53 2.75 -12.75 -9.94
C PRO A 53 1.22 -12.75 -9.98
N ASN A 54 0.57 -12.32 -8.90
CA ASN A 54 -0.90 -12.26 -8.85
C ASN A 54 -1.46 -11.23 -9.81
N TYR A 55 -0.64 -10.30 -10.26
CA TYR A 55 -1.08 -9.21 -11.13
C TYR A 55 -0.72 -9.45 -12.59
N SER A 56 -0.18 -10.60 -12.92
CA SER A 56 0.18 -10.91 -14.30
C SER A 56 -1.05 -11.11 -15.19
N MET A 57 -2.16 -11.50 -14.60
CA MET A 57 -3.41 -11.68 -15.34
C MET A 57 -4.53 -10.92 -14.63
N ILE A 58 -5.38 -10.27 -15.43
CA ILE A 58 -6.51 -9.52 -14.91
C ILE A 58 -7.72 -9.81 -15.80
N GLU A 59 -8.88 -10.01 -15.17
CA GLU A 59 -10.13 -10.32 -15.88
C GLU A 59 -11.13 -9.18 -15.73
N ASN A 60 -12.02 -9.09 -16.69
CA ASN A 60 -13.11 -8.12 -16.69
C ASN A 60 -12.60 -6.68 -16.66
N GLY A 61 -11.46 -6.46 -17.31
CA GLY A 61 -10.87 -5.14 -17.38
C GLY A 61 -9.40 -5.22 -17.74
N ALA A 62 -8.69 -4.16 -17.42
CA ALA A 62 -7.25 -4.07 -17.73
C ALA A 62 -6.58 -3.09 -16.79
N TRP A 63 -5.29 -3.32 -16.55
CA TRP A 63 -4.48 -2.35 -15.81
C TRP A 63 -4.36 -1.06 -16.60
N ILE A 64 -4.15 0.06 -15.89
CA ILE A 64 -4.03 1.38 -16.53
C ILE A 64 -2.83 1.43 -17.47
N ASN A 65 -1.72 0.82 -17.06
CA ASN A 65 -0.49 0.78 -17.86
C ASN A 65 0.29 -0.48 -17.54
N GLU A 66 1.36 -0.70 -18.30
CA GLU A 66 2.25 -1.83 -18.09
C GLU A 66 3.60 -1.39 -17.54
N GLU A 67 3.66 -0.21 -16.98
CA GLU A 67 4.89 0.32 -16.42
C GLU A 67 5.17 -0.29 -15.04
N LYS A 68 6.38 -0.10 -14.56
CA LYS A 68 6.79 -0.57 -13.25
C LYS A 68 5.86 0.03 -12.18
N TYR A 69 5.49 -0.77 -11.21
CA TYR A 69 4.52 -0.35 -10.20
C TYR A 69 4.94 -0.80 -8.81
N GLY A 70 4.40 -0.12 -7.80
CA GLY A 70 4.50 -0.54 -6.42
C GLY A 70 3.26 -1.29 -6.00
N VAL A 71 3.40 -2.20 -5.05
CA VAL A 71 2.31 -3.01 -4.53
C VAL A 71 2.27 -2.87 -3.01
N ILE A 72 1.07 -2.66 -2.48
CA ILE A 72 0.88 -2.55 -1.04
C ILE A 72 0.15 -3.80 -0.55
N HIS A 73 0.76 -4.49 0.41
CA HIS A 73 0.22 -5.72 0.98
C HIS A 73 0.17 -5.66 2.49
N ARG A 74 -0.71 -6.46 3.05
CA ARG A 74 -0.73 -6.77 4.48
C ARG A 74 -0.79 -5.55 5.37
N LEU A 75 -1.61 -4.58 4.97
CA LEU A 75 -1.83 -3.41 5.82
C LEU A 75 -2.66 -3.84 7.02
N ALA A 76 -2.08 -3.70 8.20
CA ALA A 76 -2.73 -4.03 9.45
C ALA A 76 -2.54 -2.89 10.44
N SER A 77 -3.61 -2.50 11.11
CA SER A 77 -3.52 -1.44 12.11
C SER A 77 -4.07 -1.93 13.44
N ASN A 78 -3.67 -1.26 14.53
CA ASN A 78 -4.15 -1.60 15.86
C ASN A 78 -5.48 -0.93 16.19
N GLY A 79 -6.03 -0.14 15.27
CA GLY A 79 -7.31 0.51 15.46
C GLY A 79 -7.29 1.77 16.31
N LYS A 80 -6.15 2.15 16.84
CA LYS A 80 -6.05 3.31 17.72
C LYS A 80 -6.04 4.64 16.99
N ALA A 81 -5.59 4.66 15.75
CA ALA A 81 -5.54 5.89 14.97
C ALA A 81 -6.45 5.78 13.76
N LYS A 82 -7.11 6.88 13.42
CA LYS A 82 -7.99 6.92 12.25
C LYS A 82 -7.22 7.38 11.03
N GLY A 83 -7.67 6.97 9.85
CA GLY A 83 -7.06 7.42 8.60
C GLY A 83 -5.76 6.71 8.26
N ILE A 84 -5.48 5.57 8.87
CA ILE A 84 -4.25 4.84 8.63
C ILE A 84 -4.14 4.40 7.17
N ALA A 85 -5.22 3.83 6.60
CA ALA A 85 -5.18 3.36 5.22
C ALA A 85 -4.93 4.51 4.26
N GLN A 86 -5.61 5.64 4.48
CA GLN A 86 -5.42 6.81 3.63
C GLN A 86 -3.98 7.29 3.71
N PHE A 87 -3.44 7.39 4.92
CA PHE A 87 -2.06 7.82 5.10
C PHE A 87 -1.10 6.88 4.38
N CYS A 88 -1.29 5.57 4.57
CA CYS A 88 -0.43 4.56 3.96
C CYS A 88 -0.42 4.70 2.42
N PHE A 89 -1.61 4.79 1.83
CA PHE A 89 -1.73 4.84 0.38
C PHE A 89 -1.18 6.14 -0.20
N GLU A 90 -1.40 7.26 0.48
CA GLU A 90 -0.86 8.54 0.03
C GLU A 90 0.67 8.55 0.14
N TRP A 91 1.18 8.02 1.24
CA TRP A 91 2.63 7.96 1.41
C TRP A 91 3.28 7.11 0.31
N CYS A 92 2.73 5.92 0.08
CA CYS A 92 3.29 5.02 -0.93
C CYS A 92 3.25 5.65 -2.32
N PHE A 93 2.15 6.32 -2.66
CA PHE A 93 2.05 6.98 -3.96
C PHE A 93 3.06 8.10 -4.10
N SER A 94 3.36 8.79 -3.01
CA SER A 94 4.37 9.84 -3.03
C SER A 94 5.77 9.29 -3.27
N GLN A 95 5.99 8.03 -2.87
CA GLN A 95 7.28 7.38 -3.07
C GLN A 95 7.44 6.81 -4.47
N PHE A 96 6.37 6.24 -4.99
CA PHE A 96 6.40 5.65 -6.32
C PHE A 96 5.01 5.84 -6.95
N PRO A 97 4.85 6.80 -7.86
CA PRO A 97 3.52 7.23 -8.31
C PRO A 97 2.91 6.32 -9.39
N ASN A 98 2.90 5.04 -9.13
CA ASN A 98 2.20 4.04 -9.93
C ASN A 98 1.98 2.84 -9.02
N ILE A 99 0.79 2.73 -8.44
CA ILE A 99 0.49 1.74 -7.42
C ILE A 99 -0.63 0.82 -7.88
N ARG A 100 -0.40 -0.48 -7.74
CA ARG A 100 -1.45 -1.49 -7.91
C ARG A 100 -1.76 -2.08 -6.55
N ILE A 101 -3.04 -2.29 -6.28
CA ILE A 101 -3.47 -2.84 -5.01
C ILE A 101 -4.73 -3.67 -5.24
N ASP A 102 -4.91 -4.70 -4.42
CA ASP A 102 -6.12 -5.50 -4.49
C ASP A 102 -6.81 -5.54 -3.12
N THR A 103 -8.12 -5.73 -3.15
CA THR A 103 -8.90 -5.83 -1.94
C THR A 103 -10.04 -6.81 -2.14
N HIS A 104 -10.49 -7.40 -1.03
CA HIS A 104 -11.60 -8.33 -1.09
C HIS A 104 -12.89 -7.57 -1.45
N GLU A 105 -13.76 -8.22 -2.22
CA GLU A 105 -15.00 -7.58 -2.68
C GLU A 105 -15.93 -7.20 -1.53
N THR A 106 -15.78 -7.84 -0.36
CA THR A 106 -16.60 -7.52 0.80
C THR A 106 -16.03 -6.39 1.65
N THR A 107 -14.82 -5.95 1.37
CA THR A 107 -14.18 -4.89 2.15
C THR A 107 -14.57 -3.52 1.60
N ILE A 108 -15.80 -3.11 1.89
CA ILE A 108 -16.38 -1.89 1.33
C ILE A 108 -15.65 -0.64 1.79
N ALA A 109 -15.24 -0.60 3.07
CA ALA A 109 -14.54 0.57 3.60
C ALA A 109 -13.24 0.82 2.84
N MET A 110 -12.50 -0.24 2.53
CA MET A 110 -11.25 -0.12 1.79
C MET A 110 -11.50 0.39 0.37
N GLN A 111 -12.55 -0.12 -0.28
CA GLN A 111 -12.91 0.34 -1.63
C GLN A 111 -13.24 1.81 -1.64
N LYS A 112 -13.90 2.30 -0.59
CA LYS A 112 -14.24 3.72 -0.50
C LYS A 112 -12.99 4.58 -0.33
N VAL A 113 -12.03 4.14 0.47
CA VAL A 113 -10.78 4.85 0.65
C VAL A 113 -10.03 4.92 -0.68
N LEU A 114 -9.93 3.80 -1.38
CA LEU A 114 -9.24 3.76 -2.67
C LEU A 114 -9.89 4.69 -3.67
N GLY A 115 -11.22 4.68 -3.77
CA GLY A 115 -11.94 5.57 -4.68
C GLY A 115 -11.71 7.03 -4.34
N LYS A 116 -11.76 7.36 -3.05
CA LYS A 116 -11.55 8.73 -2.58
C LYS A 116 -10.17 9.24 -2.96
N LEU A 117 -9.16 8.37 -2.94
CA LEU A 117 -7.79 8.74 -3.25
C LEU A 117 -7.47 8.72 -4.75
N GLY A 118 -8.45 8.42 -5.58
CA GLY A 118 -8.26 8.46 -7.03
C GLY A 118 -7.82 7.14 -7.65
N TYR A 119 -7.88 6.06 -6.92
CA TYR A 119 -7.60 4.74 -7.48
C TYR A 119 -8.77 4.33 -8.37
N GLN A 120 -8.46 3.69 -9.49
CA GLN A 120 -9.45 3.20 -10.43
C GLN A 120 -9.58 1.69 -10.31
N LYS A 121 -10.82 1.20 -10.29
CA LYS A 121 -11.06 -0.23 -10.33
C LYS A 121 -10.73 -0.72 -11.73
N CYS A 122 -9.81 -1.66 -11.82
CA CYS A 122 -9.30 -2.12 -13.11
C CYS A 122 -9.87 -3.46 -13.54
N GLY A 123 -10.26 -4.30 -12.60
CA GLY A 123 -10.79 -5.61 -12.93
C GLY A 123 -10.69 -6.56 -11.74
N ILE A 124 -10.53 -7.82 -12.05
CA ILE A 124 -10.46 -8.88 -11.05
C ILE A 124 -9.19 -9.69 -11.22
N ILE A 125 -8.47 -9.89 -10.11
CA ILE A 125 -7.31 -10.77 -10.10
C ILE A 125 -7.60 -11.94 -9.16
N TYR A 126 -6.79 -12.98 -9.26
CA TYR A 126 -6.94 -14.15 -8.39
C TYR A 126 -5.65 -14.35 -7.62
N VAL A 127 -5.77 -14.47 -6.30
CA VAL A 127 -4.60 -14.72 -5.46
C VAL A 127 -4.27 -16.21 -5.44
N ALA A 128 -3.18 -16.56 -4.74
CA ALA A 128 -2.61 -17.91 -4.83
C ALA A 128 -3.59 -19.05 -4.55
N ASP A 129 -4.56 -18.83 -3.64
CA ASP A 129 -5.52 -19.86 -3.31
C ASP A 129 -6.71 -19.92 -4.29
N GLY A 130 -6.68 -19.14 -5.36
CA GLY A 130 -7.71 -19.12 -6.38
C GLY A 130 -8.90 -18.20 -6.08
N THR A 131 -8.88 -17.48 -4.97
CA THR A 131 -9.99 -16.58 -4.65
C THR A 131 -9.84 -15.25 -5.35
N PRO A 132 -10.98 -14.63 -5.75
CA PRO A 132 -10.93 -13.36 -6.48
C PRO A 132 -10.69 -12.16 -5.57
N ARG A 133 -10.09 -11.14 -6.15
CA ARG A 133 -9.91 -9.84 -5.50
C ARG A 133 -10.18 -8.75 -6.50
N LEU A 134 -10.68 -7.61 -6.01
CA LEU A 134 -10.87 -6.43 -6.85
C LEU A 134 -9.52 -5.73 -7.02
N ALA A 135 -9.16 -5.46 -8.25
CA ALA A 135 -7.88 -4.85 -8.59
C ALA A 135 -8.05 -3.36 -8.84
N PHE A 136 -7.18 -2.57 -8.21
CA PHE A 136 -7.19 -1.12 -8.34
C PHE A 136 -5.81 -0.63 -8.73
N GLN A 137 -5.76 0.50 -9.41
CA GLN A 137 -4.50 1.14 -9.75
C GLN A 137 -4.65 2.65 -9.74
N LYS A 138 -3.59 3.32 -9.29
CA LYS A 138 -3.48 4.76 -9.40
C LYS A 138 -2.13 5.07 -10.02
N ALA A 139 -2.16 5.83 -11.12
CA ALA A 139 -0.95 6.23 -11.81
C ALA A 139 -0.87 7.74 -11.83
N LYS A 140 0.35 8.25 -11.98
CA LYS A 140 0.55 9.69 -12.06
C LYS A 140 -0.05 10.22 -13.35
N ASP A 141 -0.76 11.32 -13.25
CA ASP A 141 -1.30 12.00 -14.43
C ASP A 141 -0.17 12.73 -15.15
N ASP A 142 -0.21 12.64 -16.47
CA ASP A 142 0.77 13.33 -17.32
C ASP A 142 0.37 14.76 -17.62
#